data_fc67763792526b888b8ef5a4d8db26f5
#
_entry.id   fc67763792526b888b8ef5a4d8db26f5
#
_cell.length_a   1.000
_cell.length_b   1.000
_cell.length_c   1.000
_cell.angle_alpha   90.00
_cell.angle_beta   90.00
_cell.angle_gamma   90.00
#
_symmetry.space_group_name_H-M   'P 1'
#
loop_
_entity.id
_entity.type
_entity.pdbx_description
1 polymer ?
#
loop_
_entity_poly.entity_id
_entity_poly.type
_entity_poly.pdbx_seq_one_letter_code
_entity_poly.pdbx_strand_id
1 'polypeptide(L)'
;MSPDFELIRRAYAAFNQRDIDGALSAMHADVRWPNGMEGGVLVGHDEVRAYWTRQWRTLDPHVEPVGMRRKHDGHVVVTVHQVVHDAAGVLLVDQRIEHVYTLRGGLIGQMDIRGSR
;
A
#
# COMPACT_ATOMS: atom_id res chain seq x y z
N MET A 1 2.18 19.61 9.65
CA MET A 1 2.23 18.33 8.94
C MET A 1 0.84 17.75 8.83
N SER A 2 0.50 17.16 7.70
CA SER A 2 -0.84 16.61 7.47
C SER A 2 -1.04 15.32 8.25
N PRO A 3 -2.12 15.19 9.05
CA PRO A 3 -2.43 13.91 9.69
C PRO A 3 -2.61 12.76 8.69
N ASP A 4 -3.13 13.06 7.50
CA ASP A 4 -3.32 12.06 6.45
C ASP A 4 -1.97 11.53 5.95
N PHE A 5 -0.99 12.40 5.77
CA PHE A 5 0.34 11.99 5.33
C PHE A 5 1.02 11.12 6.39
N GLU A 6 0.87 11.49 7.67
CA GLU A 6 1.41 10.69 8.76
C GLU A 6 0.77 9.31 8.84
N LEU A 7 -0.56 9.25 8.68
CA LEU A 7 -1.28 7.99 8.66
C LEU A 7 -0.74 7.07 7.56
N ILE A 8 -0.56 7.61 6.36
CA ILE A 8 -0.07 6.85 5.21
C ILE A 8 1.36 6.37 5.45
N ARG A 9 2.23 7.24 6.00
CA ARG A 9 3.61 6.84 6.31
C ARG A 9 3.66 5.69 7.30
N ARG A 10 2.81 5.74 8.33
CA ARG A 10 2.75 4.66 9.32
C ARG A 10 2.26 3.36 8.70
N ALA A 11 1.34 3.44 7.73
CA ALA A 11 0.88 2.25 7.03
C ALA A 11 2.01 1.60 6.23
N TYR A 12 2.82 2.39 5.53
CA TYR A 12 3.98 1.85 4.82
C TYR A 12 5.00 1.24 5.78
N ALA A 13 5.29 1.91 6.87
CA ALA A 13 6.23 1.39 7.85
C ALA A 13 5.75 0.05 8.43
N ALA A 14 4.47 -0.04 8.75
CA ALA A 14 3.87 -1.28 9.25
C ALA A 14 3.95 -2.39 8.21
N PHE A 15 3.63 -2.11 6.96
CA PHE A 15 3.73 -3.09 5.88
C PHE A 15 5.15 -3.61 5.74
N ASN A 16 6.14 -2.72 5.73
CA ASN A 16 7.54 -3.11 5.58
C ASN A 16 8.05 -3.93 6.77
N GLN A 17 7.46 -3.73 7.95
CA GLN A 17 7.78 -4.50 9.15
C GLN A 17 6.96 -5.79 9.25
N ARG A 18 6.09 -6.06 8.28
CA ARG A 18 5.16 -7.20 8.28
C ARG A 18 4.15 -7.13 9.43
N ASP A 19 3.85 -5.92 9.87
CA ASP A 19 2.85 -5.65 10.91
C ASP A 19 1.50 -5.44 10.24
N ILE A 20 0.78 -6.53 9.98
CA ILE A 20 -0.49 -6.47 9.26
C ILE A 20 -1.51 -5.65 10.06
N ASP A 21 -1.61 -5.88 11.36
CA ASP A 21 -2.59 -5.17 12.19
C ASP A 21 -2.32 -3.67 12.19
N GLY A 22 -1.06 -3.28 12.28
CA GLY A 22 -0.68 -1.87 12.22
C GLY A 22 -1.07 -1.23 10.90
N ALA A 23 -0.84 -1.92 9.78
CA ALA A 23 -1.21 -1.40 8.47
C ALA A 23 -2.73 -1.33 8.31
N LEU A 24 -3.46 -2.36 8.72
CA LEU A 24 -4.93 -2.38 8.61
C LEU A 24 -5.59 -1.34 9.50
N SER A 25 -4.96 -0.98 10.63
CA SER A 25 -5.52 0.04 11.51
C SER A 25 -5.62 1.41 10.85
N ALA A 26 -4.90 1.64 9.76
CA ALA A 26 -4.96 2.88 8.99
C ALA A 26 -6.09 2.85 7.96
N MET A 27 -6.82 1.76 7.85
CA MET A 27 -7.78 1.52 6.77
C MET A 27 -9.20 1.36 7.31
N HIS A 28 -10.16 1.82 6.51
CA HIS A 28 -11.57 1.56 6.78
C HIS A 28 -11.86 0.06 6.79
N ALA A 29 -12.90 -0.32 7.52
CA ALA A 29 -13.32 -1.72 7.58
C ALA A 29 -13.72 -2.26 6.19
N ASP A 30 -14.19 -1.40 5.29
CA ASP A 30 -14.58 -1.76 3.93
C ASP A 30 -13.58 -1.23 2.88
N VAL A 31 -12.30 -1.12 3.25
CA VAL A 31 -11.26 -0.62 2.36
C VAL A 31 -11.24 -1.39 1.04
N ARG A 32 -10.97 -0.66 -0.05
CA ARG A 32 -10.79 -1.25 -1.38
C ARG A 32 -9.31 -1.19 -1.74
N TRP A 33 -8.74 -2.33 -2.03
CA TRP A 33 -7.30 -2.47 -2.22
C TRP A 33 -7.00 -3.24 -3.51
N PRO A 34 -6.01 -2.81 -4.30
CA PRO A 34 -5.71 -3.53 -5.55
C PRO A 34 -5.05 -4.88 -5.26
N ASN A 35 -5.48 -5.91 -5.98
CA ASN A 35 -4.84 -7.21 -5.93
C ASN A 35 -3.81 -7.28 -7.05
N GLY A 36 -2.57 -6.91 -6.75
CA GLY A 36 -1.51 -6.81 -7.75
C GLY A 36 -1.01 -8.15 -8.24
N MET A 37 -1.25 -9.24 -7.51
CA MET A 37 -0.80 -10.57 -7.91
C MET A 37 -1.82 -11.29 -8.80
N GLU A 38 -3.10 -11.17 -8.48
CA GLU A 38 -4.14 -12.00 -9.09
C GLU A 38 -5.14 -11.20 -9.91
N GLY A 39 -5.05 -9.87 -9.82
CA GLY A 39 -5.97 -8.96 -10.50
C GLY A 39 -7.22 -8.70 -9.67
N GLY A 40 -7.91 -7.63 -10.02
CA GLY A 40 -9.13 -7.24 -9.34
C GLY A 40 -8.91 -6.43 -8.08
N VAL A 41 -9.93 -6.40 -7.24
CA VAL A 41 -9.98 -5.56 -6.04
C VAL A 41 -10.33 -6.43 -4.84
N LEU A 42 -9.59 -6.21 -3.75
CA LEU A 42 -9.89 -6.78 -2.44
C LEU A 42 -10.77 -5.81 -1.68
N VAL A 43 -11.70 -6.32 -0.89
CA VAL A 43 -12.60 -5.48 -0.09
C VAL A 43 -12.53 -5.93 1.36
N GLY A 44 -12.18 -4.99 2.24
CA GLY A 44 -12.18 -5.20 3.68
C GLY A 44 -10.89 -5.78 4.22
N HIS A 45 -10.76 -5.70 5.55
CA HIS A 45 -9.54 -6.10 6.25
C HIS A 45 -9.20 -7.58 6.04
N ASP A 46 -10.21 -8.45 6.07
CA ASP A 46 -9.96 -9.90 5.99
C ASP A 46 -9.36 -10.28 4.64
N GLU A 47 -9.87 -9.70 3.55
CA GLU A 47 -9.34 -9.98 2.21
C GLU A 47 -7.93 -9.44 2.03
N VAL A 48 -7.66 -8.24 2.54
CA VAL A 48 -6.32 -7.65 2.47
C VAL A 48 -5.33 -8.47 3.29
N ARG A 49 -5.73 -8.87 4.50
CA ARG A 49 -4.90 -9.71 5.36
C ARG A 49 -4.54 -11.03 4.68
N ALA A 50 -5.53 -11.70 4.12
CA ALA A 50 -5.31 -12.97 3.44
C ALA A 50 -4.38 -12.81 2.24
N TYR A 51 -4.56 -11.73 1.47
CA TYR A 51 -3.73 -11.43 0.32
C TYR A 51 -2.26 -11.22 0.71
N TRP A 52 -2.00 -10.37 1.71
CA TRP A 52 -0.63 -10.10 2.15
C TRP A 52 0.00 -11.35 2.75
N THR A 53 -0.75 -12.15 3.49
CA THR A 53 -0.24 -13.39 4.06
C THR A 53 0.20 -14.35 2.95
N ARG A 54 -0.58 -14.46 1.87
CA ARG A 54 -0.20 -15.27 0.70
C ARG A 54 1.02 -14.70 0.00
N GLN A 55 1.04 -13.38 -0.22
CA GLN A 55 2.13 -12.72 -0.94
C GLN A 55 3.47 -12.93 -0.24
N TRP A 56 3.48 -12.80 1.09
CA TRP A 56 4.72 -12.87 1.85
C TRP A 56 5.27 -14.29 2.02
N ARG A 57 4.55 -15.30 1.58
CA ARG A 57 5.07 -16.67 1.54
C ARG A 57 6.10 -16.87 0.43
N THR A 58 5.97 -16.14 -0.66
CA THR A 58 6.82 -16.31 -1.84
C THR A 58 7.57 -15.05 -2.23
N LEU A 59 7.11 -13.89 -1.77
CA LEU A 59 7.68 -12.60 -2.13
C LEU A 59 8.07 -11.81 -0.89
N ASP A 60 9.12 -11.01 -1.04
CA ASP A 60 9.58 -10.08 0.01
C ASP A 60 9.52 -8.67 -0.56
N PRO A 61 8.32 -8.04 -0.56
CA PRO A 61 8.16 -6.70 -1.08
C PRO A 61 8.57 -5.65 -0.04
N HIS A 62 9.21 -4.60 -0.53
CA HIS A 62 9.51 -3.41 0.25
C HIS A 62 8.99 -2.19 -0.52
N VAL A 63 8.27 -1.32 0.15
CA VAL A 63 7.69 -0.13 -0.47
C VAL A 63 8.11 1.10 0.33
N GLU A 64 8.89 1.97 -0.32
CA GLU A 64 9.39 3.17 0.32
C GLU A 64 8.71 4.39 -0.25
N PRO A 65 7.94 5.14 0.56
CA PRO A 65 7.38 6.40 0.09
C PRO A 65 8.48 7.42 -0.08
N VAL A 66 8.65 7.93 -1.30
CA VAL A 66 9.70 8.90 -1.61
C VAL A 66 9.14 10.30 -1.88
N GLY A 67 7.83 10.44 -1.94
CA GLY A 67 7.18 11.74 -2.07
C GLY A 67 5.69 11.60 -1.90
N MET A 68 5.05 12.62 -1.35
CA MET A 68 3.60 12.67 -1.18
C MET A 68 3.10 14.04 -1.59
N ARG A 69 1.94 14.07 -2.25
CA ARG A 69 1.28 15.34 -2.57
C ARG A 69 -0.23 15.16 -2.51
N ARG A 70 -0.93 16.20 -2.11
CA ARG A 70 -2.39 16.23 -2.15
C ARG A 70 -2.83 16.88 -3.45
N LYS A 71 -3.71 16.20 -4.17
CA LYS A 71 -4.33 16.77 -5.35
C LYS A 71 -5.49 17.67 -4.94
N HIS A 72 -5.88 18.59 -5.83
CA HIS A 72 -6.97 19.50 -5.53
C HIS A 72 -8.32 18.79 -5.39
N ASP A 73 -8.44 17.55 -5.86
CA ASP A 73 -9.65 16.73 -5.67
C ASP A 73 -9.66 16.00 -4.32
N GLY A 74 -8.63 16.20 -3.49
CA GLY A 74 -8.55 15.61 -2.16
C GLY A 74 -7.78 14.30 -2.08
N HIS A 75 -7.49 13.67 -3.20
CA HIS A 75 -6.70 12.43 -3.19
C HIS A 75 -5.25 12.72 -2.81
N VAL A 76 -4.61 11.74 -2.18
CA VAL A 76 -3.18 11.81 -1.86
C VAL A 76 -2.43 10.89 -2.80
N VAL A 77 -1.46 11.43 -3.53
CA VAL A 77 -0.61 10.65 -4.43
C VAL A 77 0.73 10.44 -3.76
N VAL A 78 1.14 9.19 -3.66
CA VAL A 78 2.43 8.81 -3.09
C VAL A 78 3.29 8.22 -4.19
N THR A 79 4.47 8.81 -4.40
CA THR A 79 5.48 8.18 -5.24
C THR A 79 6.21 7.17 -4.39
N VAL A 80 6.27 5.94 -4.86
CA VAL A 80 6.78 4.80 -4.11
C VAL A 80 7.93 4.16 -4.88
N HIS A 81 9.04 3.91 -4.17
CA HIS A 81 10.09 3.05 -4.68
C HIS A 81 9.77 1.63 -4.21
N GLN A 82 9.44 0.77 -5.16
CA GLN A 82 9.04 -0.60 -4.89
C GLN A 82 10.16 -1.56 -5.27
N VAL A 83 10.61 -2.34 -4.32
CA VAL A 83 11.63 -3.37 -4.53
C VAL A 83 11.06 -4.69 -4.06
N VAL A 84 11.06 -5.69 -4.92
CA VAL A 84 10.52 -7.02 -4.58
C VAL A 84 11.57 -8.07 -4.86
N HIS A 85 11.88 -8.87 -3.85
CA HIS A 85 12.71 -10.07 -3.98
C HIS A 85 11.83 -11.30 -3.81
N ASP A 86 12.26 -12.44 -4.36
CA ASP A 86 11.60 -13.70 -4.03
C ASP A 86 12.15 -14.26 -2.71
N ALA A 87 11.64 -15.42 -2.30
CA ALA A 87 12.05 -16.05 -1.04
C ALA A 87 13.52 -16.47 -1.03
N ALA A 88 14.13 -16.61 -2.19
CA ALA A 88 15.56 -16.95 -2.32
C ALA A 88 16.45 -15.71 -2.38
N GLY A 89 15.86 -14.51 -2.31
CA GLY A 89 16.61 -13.26 -2.35
C GLY A 89 16.89 -12.74 -3.74
N VAL A 90 16.28 -13.32 -4.78
CA VAL A 90 16.47 -12.86 -6.16
C VAL A 90 15.62 -11.61 -6.39
N LEU A 91 16.24 -10.56 -6.94
CA LEU A 91 15.53 -9.33 -7.26
C LEU A 91 14.59 -9.54 -8.44
N LEU A 92 13.30 -9.31 -8.23
CA LEU A 92 12.27 -9.45 -9.26
C LEU A 92 11.78 -8.12 -9.81
N VAL A 93 11.65 -7.10 -8.94
CA VAL A 93 11.11 -5.80 -9.30
C VAL A 93 11.90 -4.72 -8.58
N ASP A 94 12.26 -3.68 -9.32
CA ASP A 94 12.84 -2.46 -8.75
C ASP A 94 12.33 -1.32 -9.63
N GLN A 95 11.32 -0.58 -9.12
CA GLN A 95 10.67 0.44 -9.93
C GLN A 95 10.06 1.53 -9.06
N ARG A 96 9.74 2.64 -9.69
CA ARG A 96 8.92 3.69 -9.06
C ARG A 96 7.52 3.62 -9.64
N ILE A 97 6.54 3.65 -8.76
CA ILE A 97 5.12 3.67 -9.11
C ILE A 97 4.43 4.71 -8.28
N GLU A 98 3.17 4.98 -8.58
CA GLU A 98 2.34 5.86 -7.78
C GLU A 98 1.21 5.09 -7.14
N HIS A 99 0.98 5.35 -5.86
CA HIS A 99 -0.21 4.91 -5.13
C HIS A 99 -1.12 6.11 -4.94
N VAL A 100 -2.38 5.98 -5.29
CA VAL A 100 -3.37 7.05 -5.14
C VAL A 100 -4.34 6.64 -4.06
N TYR A 101 -4.40 7.43 -3.00
CA TYR A 101 -5.23 7.13 -1.83
C TYR A 101 -6.47 8.01 -1.80
N THR A 102 -7.60 7.39 -1.53
CA THR A 102 -8.85 8.06 -1.18
C THR A 102 -9.07 7.89 0.31
N LEU A 103 -9.15 9.01 1.03
CA LEU A 103 -9.32 8.98 2.48
C LEU A 103 -10.76 9.33 2.83
N ARG A 104 -11.28 8.68 3.86
CA ARG A 104 -12.62 8.95 4.40
C ARG A 104 -12.52 8.99 5.92
N GLY A 105 -12.93 10.11 6.51
CA GLY A 105 -12.95 10.25 7.97
C GLY A 105 -11.61 9.98 8.64
N GLY A 106 -10.52 10.34 7.99
CA GLY A 106 -9.18 10.17 8.55
C GLY A 106 -8.60 8.76 8.39
N LEU A 107 -9.24 7.89 7.60
CA LEU A 107 -8.74 6.55 7.31
C LEU A 107 -8.69 6.31 5.80
N ILE A 108 -7.86 5.35 5.40
CA ILE A 108 -7.75 4.96 3.98
C ILE A 108 -9.00 4.20 3.58
N GLY A 109 -9.75 4.71 2.60
CA GLY A 109 -10.93 4.05 2.06
C GLY A 109 -10.64 3.27 0.80
N GLN A 110 -9.64 3.70 0.02
CA GLN A 110 -9.29 3.06 -1.24
C GLN A 110 -7.87 3.40 -1.62
N MET A 111 -7.19 2.48 -2.26
CA MET A 111 -5.90 2.73 -2.89
C MET A 111 -5.93 2.22 -4.32
N ASP A 112 -5.35 2.98 -5.23
CA ASP A 112 -5.18 2.61 -6.63
C ASP A 112 -3.70 2.70 -6.99
N ILE A 113 -3.24 1.82 -7.87
CA ILE A 113 -1.86 1.82 -8.34
C ILE A 113 -1.82 2.41 -9.74
N ARG A 114 -0.88 3.34 -9.97
CA ARG A 114 -0.58 3.85 -11.30
C ARG A 114 0.87 3.61 -11.62
N GLY A 115 1.12 3.15 -12.84
CA GLY A 115 2.48 2.94 -13.28
C GLY A 115 3.24 4.25 -13.42
N SER A 116 4.54 4.20 -13.18
CA SER A 116 5.43 5.33 -13.43
C SER A 116 5.70 5.46 -14.93
N ARG A 117 5.88 6.69 -15.35
CA ARG A 117 6.23 6.98 -16.73
C ARG A 117 7.59 7.61 -16.80
#